data_dcbee5828e90f3f4956f9ba7af241905
#
_entry.id   dcbee5828e90f3f4956f9ba7af241905
#
_cell.length_a   1.000
_cell.length_b   1.000
_cell.length_c   1.000
_cell.angle_alpha   90.00
_cell.angle_beta   90.00
_cell.angle_gamma   90.00
#
_symmetry.space_group_name_H-M   'P 1'
#
loop_
_entity.id
_entity.type
_entity.pdbx_description
1 polymer ?
#
loop_
_entity_poly.entity_id
_entity_poly.type
_entity_poly.pdbx_seq_one_letter_code
_entity_poly.pdbx_strand_id
1 'polypeptide(L)'
;MSDLLNEKTLSKARHVEPGTAGLLTVKAGQYLQIQTIAGKQVADFVAFNADDLGEYVSTSHTRVANMNIVPQMGMSLYTNLRQPIFEITEDTVGRHDTLVAACDRARYEALDAPGHASCREALTEALGEFEVGYDRMPDPINWFMNVSIKQKGELDVRAPLAEAGDYVLLKALRDAVVAVSACPQDLNDTNGGKPTALRLAIYRDEPLPQDIVAPAGGAAAAALAAELAATVSGDEPLGELEPGPETGELVAIEAIAEDGDPEPNPVLVQEAVVAVAEAPEAAVVAEAEAPSEAEEIEDTAPADKAQPTA
;
A
#
# COMPACT_ATOMS: atom_id res chain seq x y z
N MET A 1 -12.93 9.36 -9.24
CA MET A 1 -12.11 8.46 -10.08
C MET A 1 -11.19 9.33 -10.88
N SER A 2 -9.93 8.96 -11.00
CA SER A 2 -8.99 9.71 -11.83
C SER A 2 -9.36 9.62 -13.31
N ASP A 3 -8.96 10.64 -14.06
CA ASP A 3 -9.19 10.64 -15.50
C ASP A 3 -8.49 9.45 -16.19
N LEU A 4 -7.37 8.99 -15.61
CA LEU A 4 -6.57 7.88 -16.16
C LEU A 4 -7.33 6.55 -16.17
N LEU A 5 -8.06 6.22 -15.11
CA LEU A 5 -8.86 4.98 -15.04
C LEU A 5 -10.14 5.02 -15.89
N ASN A 6 -10.69 6.21 -16.15
CA ASN A 6 -11.90 6.36 -16.96
C ASN A 6 -11.69 5.96 -18.42
N GLU A 7 -10.46 6.02 -18.92
CA GLU A 7 -10.08 5.65 -20.28
C GLU A 7 -9.68 4.18 -20.44
N LYS A 8 -9.66 3.40 -19.32
CA LYS A 8 -9.16 2.04 -19.30
C LYS A 8 -10.25 1.00 -19.11
N THR A 9 -10.04 -0.16 -19.69
CA THR A 9 -10.95 -1.30 -19.56
C THR A 9 -10.55 -2.18 -18.38
N LEU A 10 -11.48 -2.42 -17.46
CA LEU A 10 -11.31 -3.40 -16.39
C LEU A 10 -11.17 -4.81 -16.99
N SER A 11 -10.09 -5.49 -16.71
CA SER A 11 -9.79 -6.84 -17.19
C SER A 11 -10.08 -7.92 -16.13
N LYS A 12 -9.74 -7.64 -14.86
CA LYS A 12 -9.93 -8.58 -13.75
C LYS A 12 -10.08 -7.78 -12.46
N ALA A 13 -10.93 -8.24 -11.55
CA ALA A 13 -11.01 -7.74 -10.20
C ALA A 13 -11.00 -8.90 -9.19
N ARG A 14 -10.50 -8.64 -7.99
CA ARG A 14 -10.45 -9.60 -6.88
C ARG A 14 -10.66 -8.87 -5.57
N HIS A 15 -11.53 -9.40 -4.74
CA HIS A 15 -11.70 -9.03 -3.35
C HIS A 15 -10.74 -9.83 -2.49
N VAL A 16 -10.14 -9.22 -1.48
CA VAL A 16 -9.16 -9.84 -0.58
C VAL A 16 -9.57 -9.55 0.86
N GLU A 17 -10.00 -10.59 1.56
CA GLU A 17 -10.40 -10.49 2.95
C GLU A 17 -9.19 -10.34 3.89
N PRO A 18 -9.35 -9.73 5.07
CA PRO A 18 -8.28 -9.64 6.06
C PRO A 18 -7.69 -11.01 6.39
N GLY A 19 -6.36 -11.10 6.46
CA GLY A 19 -5.65 -12.35 6.74
C GLY A 19 -5.56 -13.31 5.56
N THR A 20 -6.02 -12.91 4.38
CA THR A 20 -5.83 -13.65 3.12
C THR A 20 -4.96 -12.87 2.14
N ALA A 21 -4.60 -13.50 1.03
CA ALA A 21 -3.89 -12.82 -0.07
C ALA A 21 -4.54 -13.08 -1.43
N GLY A 22 -4.53 -12.05 -2.26
CA GLY A 22 -4.95 -12.12 -3.65
C GLY A 22 -3.76 -12.33 -4.57
N LEU A 23 -3.84 -13.31 -5.47
CA LEU A 23 -2.84 -13.61 -6.49
C LEU A 23 -3.32 -13.14 -7.87
N LEU A 24 -2.46 -12.43 -8.59
CA LEU A 24 -2.72 -11.90 -9.93
C LEU A 24 -1.48 -12.04 -10.82
N THR A 25 -1.70 -12.29 -12.12
CA THR A 25 -0.67 -12.10 -13.14
C THR A 25 -0.98 -10.81 -13.89
N VAL A 26 -0.03 -9.90 -13.95
CA VAL A 26 -0.14 -8.60 -14.60
C VAL A 26 0.83 -8.57 -15.77
N LYS A 27 0.32 -8.27 -16.97
CA LYS A 27 1.14 -8.18 -18.18
C LYS A 27 1.76 -6.79 -18.34
N ALA A 28 2.92 -6.71 -18.98
CA ALA A 28 3.53 -5.45 -19.36
C ALA A 28 2.53 -4.53 -20.05
N GLY A 29 2.49 -3.26 -19.66
CA GLY A 29 1.52 -2.26 -20.13
C GLY A 29 0.18 -2.25 -19.43
N GLN A 30 -0.17 -3.28 -18.65
CA GLN A 30 -1.37 -3.27 -17.82
C GLN A 30 -1.16 -2.46 -16.54
N TYR A 31 -2.27 -2.12 -15.90
CA TYR A 31 -2.30 -1.36 -14.65
C TYR A 31 -2.93 -2.20 -13.54
N LEU A 32 -2.25 -2.27 -12.41
CA LEU A 32 -2.74 -2.88 -11.18
C LEU A 32 -3.19 -1.79 -10.21
N GLN A 33 -4.46 -1.77 -9.87
CA GLN A 33 -5.01 -0.97 -8.78
C GLN A 33 -5.05 -1.80 -7.51
N ILE A 34 -4.51 -1.25 -6.42
CA ILE A 34 -4.66 -1.77 -5.06
C ILE A 34 -5.47 -0.72 -4.30
N GLN A 35 -6.69 -1.07 -3.87
CA GLN A 35 -7.64 -0.17 -3.27
C GLN A 35 -8.06 -0.66 -1.89
N THR A 36 -8.07 0.24 -0.91
CA THR A 36 -8.73 0.00 0.38
C THR A 36 -10.22 0.31 0.26
N ILE A 37 -11.08 -0.65 0.61
CA ILE A 37 -12.53 -0.51 0.43
C ILE A 37 -13.11 0.41 1.51
N ALA A 38 -12.77 0.14 2.76
CA ALA A 38 -13.30 0.85 3.93
C ALA A 38 -12.33 1.88 4.53
N GLY A 39 -11.13 2.02 3.97
CA GLY A 39 -10.06 2.85 4.54
C GLY A 39 -9.23 2.11 5.59
N LYS A 40 -8.14 2.73 6.02
CA LYS A 40 -7.24 2.30 7.11
C LYS A 40 -6.62 0.89 6.94
N GLN A 41 -6.72 0.26 5.78
CA GLN A 41 -6.22 -1.08 5.53
C GLN A 41 -4.84 -1.07 4.88
N VAL A 42 -3.88 -1.75 5.49
CA VAL A 42 -2.54 -1.99 4.94
C VAL A 42 -2.57 -3.18 3.97
N ALA A 43 -1.88 -3.02 2.84
CA ALA A 43 -1.72 -4.03 1.82
C ALA A 43 -0.25 -4.43 1.68
N ASP A 44 0.10 -5.64 2.10
CA ASP A 44 1.45 -6.19 1.97
C ASP A 44 1.61 -6.75 0.55
N PHE A 45 2.39 -6.05 -0.27
CA PHE A 45 2.57 -6.32 -1.70
C PHE A 45 3.92 -6.96 -1.96
N VAL A 46 3.93 -8.10 -2.64
CA VAL A 46 5.12 -8.73 -3.22
C VAL A 46 4.88 -9.00 -4.70
N ALA A 47 5.92 -8.89 -5.52
CA ALA A 47 5.84 -9.16 -6.95
C ALA A 47 7.13 -9.77 -7.48
N PHE A 48 6.98 -10.64 -8.46
CA PHE A 48 8.04 -11.41 -9.09
C PHE A 48 7.98 -11.18 -10.60
N ASN A 49 9.13 -11.24 -11.27
CA ASN A 49 9.17 -11.36 -12.72
C ASN A 49 8.51 -12.69 -13.13
N ALA A 50 7.54 -12.64 -14.04
CA ALA A 50 6.80 -13.84 -14.45
C ALA A 50 7.67 -14.87 -15.20
N ASP A 51 8.78 -14.43 -15.81
CA ASP A 51 9.71 -15.28 -16.55
C ASP A 51 10.79 -15.91 -15.65
N ASP A 52 11.08 -15.27 -14.50
CA ASP A 52 12.07 -15.73 -13.51
C ASP A 52 11.66 -15.31 -12.10
N LEU A 53 11.10 -16.22 -11.32
CA LEU A 53 10.68 -15.96 -9.93
C LEU A 53 11.86 -15.76 -8.96
N GLY A 54 13.11 -15.92 -9.40
CA GLY A 54 14.30 -15.50 -8.66
C GLY A 54 14.50 -13.99 -8.69
N GLU A 55 13.87 -13.30 -9.65
CA GLU A 55 13.82 -11.86 -9.74
C GLU A 55 12.51 -11.32 -9.15
N TYR A 56 12.59 -10.56 -8.06
CA TYR A 56 11.44 -10.05 -7.32
C TYR A 56 11.60 -8.58 -6.94
N VAL A 57 10.50 -7.88 -6.66
CA VAL A 57 10.52 -6.51 -6.14
C VAL A 57 11.25 -6.47 -4.81
N SER A 58 12.29 -5.65 -4.75
CA SER A 58 13.13 -5.48 -3.57
C SER A 58 12.94 -4.09 -2.98
N THR A 59 12.50 -4.03 -1.73
CA THR A 59 12.32 -2.77 -0.99
C THR A 59 13.62 -1.99 -0.88
N SER A 60 14.74 -2.67 -0.60
CA SER A 60 16.05 -2.05 -0.47
C SER A 60 16.57 -1.47 -1.80
N HIS A 61 16.41 -2.19 -2.92
CA HIS A 61 16.82 -1.70 -4.23
C HIS A 61 15.91 -0.55 -4.69
N THR A 62 14.61 -0.63 -4.41
CA THR A 62 13.65 0.44 -4.70
C THR A 62 14.00 1.72 -3.94
N ARG A 63 14.31 1.64 -2.63
CA ARG A 63 14.75 2.80 -1.84
C ARG A 63 16.00 3.46 -2.41
N VAL A 64 17.02 2.67 -2.72
CA VAL A 64 18.29 3.19 -3.23
C VAL A 64 18.14 3.79 -4.62
N ALA A 65 17.39 3.14 -5.51
CA ALA A 65 17.19 3.65 -6.86
C ALA A 65 16.44 5.00 -6.89
N ASN A 66 15.46 5.17 -6.01
CA ASN A 66 14.69 6.41 -5.90
C ASN A 66 15.27 7.40 -4.88
N MET A 67 16.31 7.03 -4.13
CA MET A 67 16.85 7.81 -3.00
C MET A 67 15.74 8.27 -2.03
N ASN A 68 14.76 7.41 -1.80
CA ASN A 68 13.59 7.68 -0.98
C ASN A 68 13.13 6.41 -0.26
N ILE A 69 12.73 6.54 1.01
CA ILE A 69 12.18 5.44 1.81
C ILE A 69 10.67 5.26 1.63
N VAL A 70 9.98 6.28 1.13
CA VAL A 70 8.53 6.25 0.87
C VAL A 70 8.32 6.23 -0.63
N PRO A 71 7.73 5.16 -1.20
CA PRO A 71 7.34 5.14 -2.60
C PRO A 71 6.33 6.25 -2.89
N GLN A 72 6.49 6.96 -4.01
CA GLN A 72 5.65 8.09 -4.40
C GLN A 72 5.30 8.00 -5.89
N MET A 73 4.24 8.68 -6.29
CA MET A 73 3.85 8.81 -7.69
C MET A 73 5.02 9.25 -8.58
N GLY A 74 5.17 8.63 -9.74
CA GLY A 74 6.27 8.83 -10.70
C GLY A 74 7.53 8.01 -10.41
N MET A 75 7.62 7.34 -9.26
CA MET A 75 8.73 6.44 -8.96
C MET A 75 8.50 5.04 -9.53
N SER A 76 9.59 4.34 -9.83
CA SER A 76 9.54 2.92 -10.20
C SER A 76 9.88 2.02 -9.01
N LEU A 77 9.28 0.83 -9.00
CA LEU A 77 9.66 -0.28 -8.14
C LEU A 77 10.72 -1.11 -8.84
N TYR A 78 11.80 -1.42 -8.11
CA TYR A 78 12.96 -2.12 -8.66
C TYR A 78 13.10 -3.52 -8.08
N THR A 79 13.56 -4.44 -8.92
CA THR A 79 13.86 -5.81 -8.51
C THR A 79 15.20 -5.93 -7.78
N ASN A 80 15.46 -7.09 -7.17
CA ASN A 80 16.75 -7.47 -6.60
C ASN A 80 17.89 -7.48 -7.65
N LEU A 81 17.57 -7.50 -8.94
CA LEU A 81 18.50 -7.32 -10.05
C LEU A 81 18.55 -5.88 -10.60
N ARG A 82 17.99 -4.91 -9.86
CA ARG A 82 17.95 -3.46 -10.21
C ARG A 82 17.21 -3.15 -11.51
N GLN A 83 16.29 -4.00 -11.93
CA GLN A 83 15.44 -3.75 -13.09
C GLN A 83 14.14 -3.09 -12.65
N PRO A 84 13.62 -2.04 -13.31
CA PRO A 84 12.30 -1.51 -13.04
C PRO A 84 11.24 -2.52 -13.50
N ILE A 85 10.23 -2.76 -12.65
CA ILE A 85 9.17 -3.73 -12.94
C ILE A 85 7.78 -3.09 -12.87
N PHE A 86 7.58 -2.08 -12.02
CA PHE A 86 6.37 -1.26 -11.94
C PHE A 86 6.72 0.21 -11.87
N GLU A 87 5.80 1.06 -12.34
CA GLU A 87 5.80 2.51 -12.15
C GLU A 87 4.55 2.89 -11.36
N ILE A 88 4.68 3.74 -10.35
CA ILE A 88 3.55 4.29 -9.60
C ILE A 88 2.95 5.44 -10.40
N THR A 89 1.81 5.21 -11.05
CA THR A 89 1.17 6.19 -11.93
C THR A 89 0.16 7.07 -11.21
N GLU A 90 -0.47 6.53 -10.16
CA GLU A 90 -1.39 7.27 -9.29
C GLU A 90 -1.26 6.79 -7.85
N ASP A 91 -1.46 7.72 -6.92
CA ASP A 91 -1.41 7.48 -5.48
C ASP A 91 -2.28 8.54 -4.80
N THR A 92 -3.36 8.11 -4.16
CA THR A 92 -4.30 9.03 -3.49
C THR A 92 -3.95 9.27 -2.02
N VAL A 93 -2.94 8.57 -1.47
CA VAL A 93 -2.58 8.62 -0.05
C VAL A 93 -1.21 9.24 0.20
N GLY A 94 -0.21 8.92 -0.63
CA GLY A 94 1.17 9.43 -0.49
C GLY A 94 1.89 8.94 0.77
N ARG A 95 1.39 7.90 1.44
CA ARG A 95 1.99 7.36 2.66
C ARG A 95 2.01 5.85 2.64
N HIS A 96 3.22 5.29 2.54
CA HIS A 96 3.51 3.87 2.41
C HIS A 96 4.77 3.52 3.17
N ASP A 97 5.00 2.24 3.41
CA ASP A 97 6.19 1.75 4.09
C ASP A 97 6.97 0.73 3.27
N THR A 98 8.29 0.74 3.43
CA THR A 98 9.22 -0.23 2.83
C THR A 98 10.23 -0.76 3.85
N LEU A 99 10.00 -0.52 5.14
CA LEU A 99 10.95 -0.82 6.21
C LEU A 99 10.49 -2.01 7.05
N VAL A 100 9.18 -2.18 7.22
CA VAL A 100 8.60 -3.19 8.08
C VAL A 100 8.39 -4.48 7.29
N ALA A 101 8.88 -5.59 7.83
CA ALA A 101 8.65 -6.92 7.26
C ALA A 101 7.17 -7.32 7.36
N ALA A 102 6.73 -8.24 6.49
CA ALA A 102 5.41 -8.84 6.62
C ALA A 102 5.24 -9.46 8.02
N CYS A 103 4.08 -9.24 8.64
CA CYS A 103 3.78 -9.91 9.89
C CYS A 103 3.77 -11.43 9.70
N ASP A 104 4.28 -12.16 10.70
CA ASP A 104 4.43 -13.61 10.67
C ASP A 104 4.02 -14.24 12.01
N ARG A 105 4.02 -15.55 12.05
CA ARG A 105 3.68 -16.33 13.25
C ARG A 105 4.53 -15.95 14.46
N ALA A 106 5.86 -15.82 14.27
CA ALA A 106 6.77 -15.52 15.38
C ALA A 106 6.48 -14.13 15.97
N ARG A 107 6.09 -13.17 15.12
CA ARG A 107 5.67 -11.84 15.56
C ARG A 107 4.42 -11.92 16.45
N TYR A 108 3.42 -12.71 16.07
CA TYR A 108 2.19 -12.86 16.85
C TYR A 108 2.39 -13.69 18.12
N GLU A 109 3.24 -14.71 18.10
CA GLU A 109 3.65 -15.42 19.32
C GLU A 109 4.31 -14.47 20.33
N ALA A 110 5.18 -13.56 19.86
CA ALA A 110 5.81 -12.53 20.71
C ALA A 110 4.82 -11.47 21.23
N LEU A 111 3.63 -11.38 20.65
CA LEU A 111 2.54 -10.50 21.08
C LEU A 111 1.46 -11.25 21.90
N ASP A 112 1.76 -12.44 22.41
CA ASP A 112 0.83 -13.31 23.16
C ASP A 112 -0.46 -13.67 22.36
N ALA A 113 -0.37 -13.73 21.03
CA ALA A 113 -1.46 -14.07 20.13
C ALA A 113 -1.12 -15.27 19.21
N PRO A 114 -0.80 -16.45 19.77
CA PRO A 114 -0.43 -17.61 18.97
C PRO A 114 -1.61 -18.08 18.10
N GLY A 115 -1.33 -18.42 16.83
CA GLY A 115 -2.34 -18.86 15.87
C GLY A 115 -3.08 -17.72 15.17
N HIS A 116 -2.72 -16.46 15.42
CA HIS A 116 -3.22 -15.33 14.66
C HIS A 116 -2.83 -15.43 13.18
N ALA A 117 -3.76 -15.07 12.29
CA ALA A 117 -3.46 -14.98 10.85
C ALA A 117 -2.33 -13.98 10.57
N SER A 118 -1.54 -14.21 9.52
CA SER A 118 -0.43 -13.33 9.19
C SER A 118 -0.26 -13.13 7.68
N CYS A 119 0.35 -12.00 7.30
CA CYS A 119 0.60 -11.69 5.91
C CYS A 119 1.57 -12.67 5.27
N ARG A 120 2.63 -13.08 5.98
CA ARG A 120 3.65 -13.97 5.42
C ARG A 120 3.09 -15.35 5.09
N GLU A 121 2.26 -15.93 5.97
CA GLU A 121 1.56 -17.20 5.70
C GLU A 121 0.56 -17.04 4.55
N ALA A 122 -0.25 -15.97 4.53
CA ALA A 122 -1.22 -15.72 3.47
C ALA A 122 -0.57 -15.55 2.08
N LEU A 123 0.55 -14.81 2.02
CA LEU A 123 1.33 -14.64 0.78
C LEU A 123 1.94 -15.97 0.32
N THR A 124 2.46 -16.77 1.26
CA THR A 124 3.04 -18.09 0.96
C THR A 124 1.97 -19.06 0.41
N GLU A 125 0.79 -19.07 1.02
CA GLU A 125 -0.33 -19.88 0.54
C GLU A 125 -0.77 -19.44 -0.88
N ALA A 126 -0.92 -18.13 -1.11
CA ALA A 126 -1.31 -17.61 -2.42
C ALA A 126 -0.29 -17.90 -3.52
N LEU A 127 1.00 -17.94 -3.20
CA LEU A 127 2.10 -18.19 -4.14
C LEU A 127 2.48 -19.67 -4.23
N GLY A 128 1.74 -20.57 -3.57
CA GLY A 128 2.03 -22.01 -3.54
C GLY A 128 2.09 -22.65 -4.92
N GLU A 129 1.23 -22.23 -5.87
CA GLU A 129 1.26 -22.73 -7.26
C GLU A 129 2.55 -22.36 -8.03
N PHE A 130 3.28 -21.36 -7.56
CA PHE A 130 4.56 -20.89 -8.10
C PHE A 130 5.77 -21.44 -7.33
N GLU A 131 5.55 -22.33 -6.36
CA GLU A 131 6.60 -22.92 -5.51
C GLU A 131 7.46 -21.87 -4.76
N VAL A 132 6.88 -20.69 -4.47
CA VAL A 132 7.52 -19.67 -3.64
C VAL A 132 7.22 -19.99 -2.17
N GLY A 133 8.18 -20.63 -1.52
CA GLY A 133 8.06 -21.02 -0.11
C GLY A 133 8.24 -19.87 0.86
N TYR A 134 7.91 -20.15 2.12
CA TYR A 134 8.00 -19.19 3.24
C TYR A 134 9.39 -18.57 3.41
N ASP A 135 10.45 -19.34 3.22
CA ASP A 135 11.85 -18.95 3.34
C ASP A 135 12.34 -18.05 2.19
N ARG A 136 11.63 -18.08 1.06
CA ARG A 136 11.94 -17.27 -0.13
C ARG A 136 11.07 -16.03 -0.27
N MET A 137 10.13 -15.80 0.67
CA MET A 137 9.25 -14.66 0.64
C MET A 137 10.04 -13.35 0.86
N PRO A 138 10.04 -12.41 -0.10
CA PRO A 138 10.71 -11.12 0.08
C PRO A 138 9.96 -10.23 1.05
N ASP A 139 10.64 -9.20 1.57
CA ASP A 139 9.97 -8.13 2.32
C ASP A 139 9.02 -7.35 1.41
N PRO A 140 7.78 -7.11 1.86
CA PRO A 140 6.77 -6.44 1.06
C PRO A 140 7.00 -4.93 0.95
N ILE A 141 6.37 -4.32 -0.04
CA ILE A 141 5.98 -2.92 0.05
C ILE A 141 4.63 -2.88 0.76
N ASN A 142 4.56 -2.17 1.88
CA ASN A 142 3.36 -2.04 2.70
C ASN A 142 2.58 -0.79 2.26
N TRP A 143 1.69 -0.96 1.27
CA TRP A 143 0.85 0.13 0.78
C TRP A 143 -0.08 0.60 1.90
N PHE A 144 -0.23 1.92 2.01
CA PHE A 144 -1.05 2.64 3.00
C PHE A 144 -0.53 2.60 4.44
N MET A 145 0.51 1.81 4.74
CA MET A 145 1.08 1.75 6.09
C MET A 145 1.72 3.08 6.48
N ASN A 146 1.34 3.60 7.64
CA ASN A 146 1.82 4.87 8.16
C ASN A 146 2.92 4.65 9.20
N VAL A 147 4.16 4.64 8.74
CA VAL A 147 5.35 4.55 9.59
C VAL A 147 6.13 5.85 9.54
N SER A 148 6.52 6.37 10.70
CA SER A 148 7.46 7.47 10.80
C SER A 148 8.73 7.04 11.51
N ILE A 149 9.85 7.64 11.11
CA ILE A 149 11.16 7.42 11.75
C ILE A 149 11.41 8.59 12.68
N LYS A 150 11.55 8.31 13.96
CA LYS A 150 11.95 9.30 14.97
C LYS A 150 13.44 9.62 14.85
N GLN A 151 13.86 10.70 15.48
CA GLN A 151 15.23 11.24 15.36
C GLN A 151 16.34 10.23 15.63
N LYS A 152 16.12 9.22 16.50
CA LYS A 152 17.09 8.18 16.84
C LYS A 152 16.90 6.88 16.05
N GLY A 153 16.06 6.88 15.01
CA GLY A 153 15.81 5.70 14.18
C GLY A 153 14.69 4.79 14.67
N GLU A 154 14.00 5.13 15.75
CA GLU A 154 12.81 4.39 16.19
C GLU A 154 11.71 4.48 15.14
N LEU A 155 11.06 3.34 14.87
CA LEU A 155 9.87 3.28 14.03
C LEU A 155 8.62 3.55 14.89
N ASP A 156 7.76 4.43 14.41
CA ASP A 156 6.50 4.80 15.03
C ASP A 156 5.36 4.46 14.07
N VAL A 157 4.66 3.36 14.34
CA VAL A 157 3.54 2.87 13.51
C VAL A 157 2.26 3.52 14.01
N ARG A 158 1.54 4.16 13.09
CA ARG A 158 0.31 4.89 13.35
C ARG A 158 -0.81 4.38 12.44
N ALA A 159 -2.04 4.72 12.78
CA ALA A 159 -3.17 4.44 11.91
C ALA A 159 -2.92 4.99 10.48
N PRO A 160 -3.28 4.21 9.45
CA PRO A 160 -3.16 4.64 8.07
C PRO A 160 -3.91 5.94 7.79
N LEU A 161 -3.39 6.74 6.85
CA LEU A 161 -4.09 7.96 6.40
C LEU A 161 -5.17 7.65 5.37
N ALA A 162 -5.11 6.47 4.76
CA ALA A 162 -6.03 6.06 3.71
C ALA A 162 -7.49 6.04 4.18
N GLU A 163 -8.36 6.64 3.38
CA GLU A 163 -9.81 6.65 3.56
C GLU A 163 -10.49 5.64 2.61
N ALA A 164 -11.80 5.46 2.77
CA ALA A 164 -12.56 4.53 1.93
C ALA A 164 -12.45 4.88 0.45
N GLY A 165 -12.05 3.91 -0.37
CA GLY A 165 -11.89 4.08 -1.80
C GLY A 165 -10.50 4.57 -2.24
N ASP A 166 -9.62 4.93 -1.32
CA ASP A 166 -8.23 5.30 -1.66
C ASP A 166 -7.46 4.13 -2.28
N TYR A 167 -6.53 4.46 -3.17
CA TYR A 167 -5.80 3.46 -3.95
C TYR A 167 -4.41 3.93 -4.38
N VAL A 168 -3.60 2.96 -4.79
CA VAL A 168 -2.42 3.15 -5.63
C VAL A 168 -2.66 2.47 -6.98
N LEU A 169 -2.15 3.05 -8.07
CA LEU A 169 -2.19 2.51 -9.41
C LEU A 169 -0.77 2.29 -9.93
N LEU A 170 -0.45 1.05 -10.24
CA LEU A 170 0.85 0.61 -10.69
C LEU A 170 0.79 0.19 -12.16
N LYS A 171 1.57 0.82 -13.03
CA LYS A 171 1.76 0.36 -14.40
C LYS A 171 2.83 -0.71 -14.44
N ALA A 172 2.51 -1.89 -14.94
CA ALA A 172 3.49 -2.96 -15.15
C ALA A 172 4.41 -2.62 -16.33
N LEU A 173 5.70 -2.60 -16.10
CA LEU A 173 6.74 -2.40 -17.12
C LEU A 173 7.20 -3.74 -17.70
N ARG A 174 6.96 -4.83 -16.98
CA ARG A 174 7.28 -6.21 -17.33
C ARG A 174 6.15 -7.13 -16.86
N ASP A 175 6.06 -8.33 -17.42
CA ASP A 175 5.14 -9.35 -16.95
C ASP A 175 5.50 -9.74 -15.51
N ALA A 176 4.51 -9.76 -14.62
CA ALA A 176 4.70 -9.98 -13.21
C ALA A 176 3.66 -10.92 -12.60
N VAL A 177 4.10 -11.76 -11.67
CA VAL A 177 3.26 -12.47 -10.71
C VAL A 177 3.21 -11.64 -9.43
N VAL A 178 2.01 -11.29 -8.98
CA VAL A 178 1.79 -10.39 -7.86
C VAL A 178 0.93 -11.06 -6.81
N ALA A 179 1.35 -11.01 -5.55
CA ALA A 179 0.51 -11.36 -4.42
C ALA A 179 0.37 -10.16 -3.48
N VAL A 180 -0.84 -9.94 -2.99
CA VAL A 180 -1.16 -8.84 -2.06
C VAL A 180 -1.97 -9.38 -0.90
N SER A 181 -1.46 -9.27 0.31
CA SER A 181 -2.18 -9.66 1.53
C SER A 181 -2.90 -8.45 2.14
N ALA A 182 -4.17 -8.63 2.51
CA ALA A 182 -4.85 -7.70 3.40
C ALA A 182 -4.40 -7.97 4.84
N CYS A 183 -3.56 -7.08 5.38
CA CYS A 183 -2.91 -7.27 6.68
C CYS A 183 -3.93 -7.51 7.80
N PRO A 184 -3.82 -8.62 8.57
CA PRO A 184 -4.77 -8.94 9.63
C PRO A 184 -4.48 -8.26 10.98
N GLN A 185 -3.45 -7.40 11.06
CA GLN A 185 -3.00 -6.83 12.33
C GLN A 185 -4.09 -5.96 13.00
N ASP A 186 -4.61 -6.42 14.13
CA ASP A 186 -5.65 -5.77 14.95
C ASP A 186 -5.19 -5.50 16.39
N LEU A 187 -3.96 -5.91 16.76
CA LEU A 187 -3.40 -5.73 18.10
C LEU A 187 -2.77 -4.34 18.31
N ASN A 188 -2.74 -3.53 17.28
CA ASN A 188 -2.23 -2.14 17.31
C ASN A 188 -2.86 -1.31 16.18
N ASP A 189 -2.38 -0.06 16.00
CA ASP A 189 -2.94 0.89 15.04
C ASP A 189 -2.57 0.64 13.57
N THR A 190 -1.88 -0.46 13.23
CA THR A 190 -1.43 -0.74 11.84
C THR A 190 -2.59 -0.66 10.82
N ASN A 191 -3.78 -1.14 11.18
CA ASN A 191 -5.01 -1.06 10.37
C ASN A 191 -6.09 -0.21 11.05
N GLY A 192 -5.70 0.78 11.88
CA GLY A 192 -6.65 1.56 12.66
C GLY A 192 -7.44 0.74 13.67
N GLY A 193 -6.85 -0.36 14.17
CA GLY A 193 -7.46 -1.29 15.15
C GLY A 193 -8.53 -2.23 14.58
N LYS A 194 -8.85 -2.15 13.28
CA LYS A 194 -9.84 -3.02 12.63
C LYS A 194 -9.46 -3.31 11.19
N PRO A 195 -8.91 -4.48 10.89
CA PRO A 195 -8.64 -4.90 9.53
C PRO A 195 -9.91 -4.95 8.66
N THR A 196 -9.77 -4.56 7.41
CA THR A 196 -10.84 -4.54 6.41
C THR A 196 -10.37 -5.15 5.09
N ALA A 197 -11.27 -5.30 4.12
CA ALA A 197 -10.94 -5.91 2.85
C ALA A 197 -10.24 -4.93 1.88
N LEU A 198 -9.50 -5.50 0.92
CA LEU A 198 -8.93 -4.81 -0.22
C LEU A 198 -9.64 -5.21 -1.51
N ARG A 199 -9.59 -4.32 -2.49
CA ARG A 199 -9.91 -4.62 -3.88
C ARG A 199 -8.66 -4.52 -4.74
N LEU A 200 -8.36 -5.57 -5.48
CA LEU A 200 -7.33 -5.59 -6.51
C LEU A 200 -8.00 -5.58 -7.88
N ALA A 201 -7.52 -4.74 -8.80
CA ALA A 201 -8.09 -4.69 -10.14
C ALA A 201 -7.01 -4.48 -11.19
N ILE A 202 -7.13 -5.20 -12.32
CA ILE A 202 -6.26 -5.05 -13.48
C ILE A 202 -7.02 -4.29 -14.56
N TYR A 203 -6.41 -3.22 -15.05
CA TYR A 203 -6.92 -2.44 -16.18
C TYR A 203 -5.96 -2.49 -17.35
N ARG A 204 -6.45 -2.21 -18.56
CA ARG A 204 -5.68 -2.15 -19.80
C ARG A 204 -6.20 -1.04 -20.71
N ASP A 205 -5.36 -0.58 -21.62
CA ASP A 205 -5.68 0.46 -22.60
C ASP A 205 -6.58 -0.07 -23.71
N GLU A 206 -6.51 -1.37 -24.03
CA GLU A 206 -7.26 -1.98 -25.11
C GLU A 206 -8.59 -2.56 -24.65
N PRO A 207 -9.65 -2.53 -25.47
CA PRO A 207 -10.90 -3.23 -25.19
C PRO A 207 -10.66 -4.74 -25.04
N LEU A 208 -11.53 -5.42 -24.29
CA LEU A 208 -11.50 -6.88 -24.17
C LEU A 208 -11.56 -7.52 -25.57
N PRO A 209 -10.75 -8.57 -25.89
CA PRO A 209 -10.88 -9.35 -27.10
C PRO A 209 -12.33 -9.80 -27.28
N GLN A 210 -12.85 -9.71 -28.50
CA GLN A 210 -14.27 -10.02 -28.78
C GLN A 210 -14.66 -11.48 -28.49
N ASP A 211 -13.68 -12.37 -28.47
CA ASP A 211 -13.82 -13.78 -28.11
C ASP A 211 -14.03 -14.03 -26.61
N ILE A 212 -13.75 -13.04 -25.74
CA ILE A 212 -14.02 -13.09 -24.30
C ILE A 212 -15.37 -12.42 -23.98
N VAL A 213 -15.89 -11.61 -24.90
CA VAL A 213 -17.25 -11.06 -24.79
C VAL A 213 -18.21 -12.18 -25.16
N ALA A 214 -18.86 -12.81 -24.17
CA ALA A 214 -19.91 -13.79 -24.43
C ALA A 214 -20.94 -13.20 -25.42
N PRO A 215 -21.44 -13.97 -26.41
CA PRO A 215 -22.37 -13.45 -27.40
C PRO A 215 -23.57 -12.83 -26.70
N ALA A 216 -23.90 -11.61 -27.10
CA ALA A 216 -25.02 -10.87 -26.55
C ALA A 216 -26.30 -11.71 -26.67
N GLY A 217 -26.82 -12.22 -25.54
CA GLY A 217 -28.09 -12.94 -25.49
C GLY A 217 -28.17 -14.20 -24.64
N GLY A 218 -27.08 -14.62 -23.98
CA GLY A 218 -27.12 -15.80 -23.09
C GLY A 218 -27.26 -15.45 -21.61
N ALA A 219 -28.02 -16.29 -20.86
CA ALA A 219 -28.13 -16.16 -19.38
C ALA A 219 -26.76 -16.11 -18.65
N ALA A 220 -25.72 -16.73 -19.24
CA ALA A 220 -24.35 -16.71 -18.75
C ALA A 220 -23.71 -15.31 -18.88
N ALA A 221 -24.03 -14.53 -19.93
CA ALA A 221 -23.53 -13.17 -20.09
C ALA A 221 -24.16 -12.20 -19.08
N ALA A 222 -25.45 -12.41 -18.78
CA ALA A 222 -26.12 -11.66 -17.73
C ALA A 222 -25.59 -11.99 -16.33
N ALA A 223 -25.25 -13.25 -16.06
CA ALA A 223 -24.67 -13.67 -14.80
C ALA A 223 -23.23 -13.10 -14.62
N LEU A 224 -22.40 -13.13 -15.66
CA LEU A 224 -21.06 -12.56 -15.62
C LEU A 224 -21.07 -11.02 -15.49
N ALA A 225 -22.00 -10.36 -16.20
CA ALA A 225 -22.23 -8.93 -16.09
C ALA A 225 -22.78 -8.54 -14.70
N ALA A 226 -23.64 -9.37 -14.10
CA ALA A 226 -24.15 -9.17 -12.74
C ALA A 226 -23.05 -9.39 -11.70
N GLU A 227 -22.17 -10.39 -11.88
CA GLU A 227 -21.04 -10.66 -11.00
C GLU A 227 -20.00 -9.53 -11.08
N LEU A 228 -19.70 -9.01 -12.29
CA LEU A 228 -18.86 -7.82 -12.45
C LEU A 228 -19.51 -6.56 -11.86
N ALA A 229 -20.81 -6.39 -12.02
CA ALA A 229 -21.56 -5.25 -11.46
C ALA A 229 -21.64 -5.32 -9.92
N ALA A 230 -21.84 -6.50 -9.35
CA ALA A 230 -21.86 -6.71 -7.91
C ALA A 230 -20.48 -6.41 -7.25
N THR A 231 -19.39 -6.72 -7.96
CA THR A 231 -18.03 -6.36 -7.49
C THR A 231 -17.73 -4.86 -7.59
N VAL A 232 -18.49 -4.12 -8.42
CA VAL A 232 -18.34 -2.66 -8.60
C VAL A 232 -19.20 -1.86 -7.62
N SER A 233 -20.37 -2.38 -7.21
CA SER A 233 -21.37 -1.60 -6.45
C SER A 233 -21.32 -1.79 -4.93
N GLY A 234 -20.67 -2.81 -4.41
CA GLY A 234 -20.60 -3.04 -2.95
C GLY A 234 -21.96 -3.23 -2.25
N ASP A 235 -23.05 -3.33 -3.01
CA ASP A 235 -24.38 -3.60 -2.49
C ASP A 235 -24.65 -5.11 -2.55
N GLU A 236 -24.44 -5.79 -1.43
CA GLU A 236 -25.12 -7.06 -1.21
C GLU A 236 -26.63 -6.77 -1.12
N PRO A 237 -27.49 -7.50 -1.85
CA PRO A 237 -28.93 -7.40 -1.63
C PRO A 237 -29.21 -7.86 -0.20
N LEU A 238 -29.72 -6.95 0.62
CA LEU A 238 -30.32 -7.29 1.92
C LEU A 238 -31.35 -8.38 1.65
N GLY A 239 -31.08 -9.60 2.13
CA GLY A 239 -32.01 -10.70 2.05
C GLY A 239 -33.35 -10.27 2.63
N GLU A 240 -34.44 -10.51 1.88
CA GLU A 240 -35.80 -10.35 2.36
C GLU A 240 -35.94 -11.15 3.65
N LEU A 241 -36.10 -10.43 4.78
CA LEU A 241 -36.53 -11.01 6.03
C LEU A 241 -37.98 -11.43 5.88
N GLU A 242 -38.24 -12.74 5.89
CA GLU A 242 -39.57 -13.30 6.05
C GLU A 242 -40.23 -12.69 7.29
N PRO A 243 -41.53 -12.31 7.23
CA PRO A 243 -42.23 -11.75 8.39
C PRO A 243 -42.41 -12.83 9.45
N GLY A 244 -41.70 -12.68 10.56
CA GLY A 244 -41.94 -13.48 11.76
C GLY A 244 -43.33 -13.18 12.38
N PRO A 245 -43.90 -14.12 13.13
CA PRO A 245 -45.29 -14.03 13.58
C PRO A 245 -45.53 -12.87 14.57
N GLU A 246 -46.63 -12.15 14.30
CA GLU A 246 -47.19 -11.15 15.22
C GLU A 246 -47.58 -11.79 16.56
N THR A 247 -46.96 -11.36 17.66
CA THR A 247 -47.64 -11.29 18.96
C THR A 247 -46.96 -10.26 19.86
N GLY A 248 -47.63 -9.23 20.11
CA GLY A 248 -48.02 -8.47 21.27
C GLY A 248 -47.01 -8.22 22.40
N GLU A 249 -46.89 -6.99 22.64
CA GLU A 249 -46.86 -6.33 23.94
C GLU A 249 -45.81 -5.21 23.99
N LEU A 250 -46.30 -4.00 23.83
CA LEU A 250 -45.58 -2.78 24.11
C LEU A 250 -45.37 -2.68 25.62
N VAL A 251 -44.14 -2.88 26.08
CA VAL A 251 -43.73 -2.44 27.43
C VAL A 251 -42.97 -1.14 27.23
N ALA A 252 -43.60 -0.06 27.69
CA ALA A 252 -42.95 1.24 27.84
C ALA A 252 -41.86 1.13 28.89
N ILE A 253 -40.62 1.43 28.51
CA ILE A 253 -39.55 1.66 29.49
C ILE A 253 -39.36 3.17 29.56
N GLU A 254 -39.72 3.70 30.74
CA GLU A 254 -39.52 5.07 31.17
C GLU A 254 -38.02 5.43 31.13
N ALA A 255 -37.74 6.60 30.56
CA ALA A 255 -36.44 7.24 30.59
C ALA A 255 -36.09 7.64 32.04
N ILE A 256 -35.03 7.07 32.57
CA ILE A 256 -34.37 7.62 33.76
C ILE A 256 -33.24 8.51 33.23
N ALA A 257 -33.46 9.80 33.39
CA ALA A 257 -32.42 10.81 33.28
C ALA A 257 -31.64 10.79 34.60
N GLU A 258 -30.33 10.53 34.53
CA GLU A 258 -29.42 10.92 35.62
C GLU A 258 -28.30 11.78 35.03
N ASP A 259 -28.20 12.93 35.69
CA ASP A 259 -27.34 14.06 35.44
C ASP A 259 -25.83 13.73 35.52
N GLY A 260 -25.03 14.35 34.64
CA GLY A 260 -23.60 14.39 34.81
C GLY A 260 -22.84 14.70 33.56
N ASP A 261 -23.06 15.87 32.93
CA ASP A 261 -22.14 16.44 31.96
C ASP A 261 -20.82 16.86 32.62
N PRO A 262 -19.66 16.38 32.17
CA PRO A 262 -18.41 17.11 32.39
C PRO A 262 -18.27 18.20 31.35
N GLU A 263 -18.10 19.42 31.82
CA GLU A 263 -17.85 20.62 31.04
C GLU A 263 -16.69 20.42 29.99
N PRO A 264 -16.82 20.95 28.78
CA PRO A 264 -15.73 20.92 27.81
C PRO A 264 -14.63 21.89 28.25
N ASN A 265 -13.44 21.37 28.42
CA ASN A 265 -12.22 22.10 28.67
C ASN A 265 -11.94 23.07 27.48
N PRO A 266 -11.85 24.41 27.70
CA PRO A 266 -11.59 25.36 26.64
C PRO A 266 -10.09 25.41 26.35
N VAL A 267 -9.59 24.62 25.43
CA VAL A 267 -8.25 24.76 24.86
C VAL A 267 -8.35 25.13 23.39
N LEU A 268 -8.20 26.43 23.17
CA LEU A 268 -7.62 27.11 22.00
C LEU A 268 -8.19 26.74 20.62
N VAL A 269 -9.27 27.42 20.28
CA VAL A 269 -9.50 27.80 18.88
C VAL A 269 -8.60 29.00 18.59
N GLN A 270 -7.43 28.78 18.02
CA GLN A 270 -6.66 29.80 17.35
C GLN A 270 -7.15 29.88 15.91
N GLU A 271 -7.91 30.95 15.64
CA GLU A 271 -8.25 31.34 14.28
C GLU A 271 -6.96 31.61 13.49
N ALA A 272 -6.73 30.82 12.45
CA ALA A 272 -5.73 31.12 11.44
C ALA A 272 -6.28 32.25 10.57
N VAL A 273 -5.91 33.48 10.89
CA VAL A 273 -6.04 34.63 10.01
C VAL A 273 -5.06 34.44 8.86
N VAL A 274 -5.57 34.17 7.68
CA VAL A 274 -4.80 34.20 6.44
C VAL A 274 -4.46 35.63 6.14
N ALA A 275 -3.25 36.07 6.52
CA ALA A 275 -2.66 37.32 6.04
C ALA A 275 -2.03 37.05 4.67
N VAL A 276 -2.64 37.55 3.63
CA VAL A 276 -2.02 37.69 2.31
C VAL A 276 -0.96 38.78 2.46
N ALA A 277 0.32 38.43 2.55
CA ALA A 277 1.43 39.34 2.46
C ALA A 277 1.87 39.47 1.00
N GLU A 278 1.71 40.67 0.47
CA GLU A 278 2.28 41.16 -0.79
C GLU A 278 3.81 41.00 -0.76
N ALA A 279 4.37 40.60 -1.90
CA ALA A 279 5.81 40.54 -2.14
C ALA A 279 6.43 41.96 -2.13
N PRO A 280 7.58 42.20 -1.49
CA PRO A 280 8.38 43.35 -1.79
C PRO A 280 9.38 43.10 -2.92
N GLU A 281 9.47 44.10 -3.78
CA GLU A 281 10.39 44.27 -4.90
C GLU A 281 11.87 44.12 -4.50
N ALA A 282 12.63 43.82 -5.53
CA ALA A 282 14.06 43.69 -5.62
C ALA A 282 14.88 44.76 -4.84
N ALA A 283 15.88 44.22 -4.13
CA ALA A 283 17.06 45.04 -3.76
C ALA A 283 18.34 44.35 -4.24
N VAL A 284 19.07 45.14 -4.94
CA VAL A 284 20.32 44.99 -5.70
C VAL A 284 21.50 44.62 -4.80
N VAL A 285 22.26 43.62 -5.27
CA VAL A 285 23.73 43.43 -5.26
C VAL A 285 24.55 43.97 -4.08
N ALA A 286 25.28 43.05 -3.42
CA ALA A 286 26.63 43.30 -2.94
C ALA A 286 27.48 42.05 -3.13
N GLU A 287 28.46 42.17 -4.00
CA GLU A 287 29.62 41.27 -4.12
C GLU A 287 30.37 41.24 -2.78
N ALA A 288 30.69 40.05 -2.31
CA ALA A 288 31.69 39.89 -1.28
C ALA A 288 32.73 38.88 -1.80
N GLU A 289 33.94 39.36 -1.86
CA GLU A 289 35.18 38.73 -2.29
C GLU A 289 35.48 37.44 -1.54
N ALA A 290 36.03 36.46 -2.27
CA ALA A 290 36.62 35.23 -1.75
C ALA A 290 38.00 35.51 -1.12
N PRO A 291 38.36 34.90 -0.01
CA PRO A 291 39.77 34.78 0.37
C PRO A 291 40.38 33.52 -0.27
N SER A 292 41.44 33.76 -1.05
CA SER A 292 42.41 32.77 -1.48
C SER A 292 43.34 32.44 -0.32
N GLU A 293 43.44 31.18 0.05
CA GLU A 293 44.70 30.64 0.62
C GLU A 293 44.75 29.14 0.27
N ALA A 294 45.67 28.84 -0.65
CA ALA A 294 46.12 27.49 -0.93
C ALA A 294 47.18 27.13 0.11
N GLU A 295 46.95 26.12 0.92
CA GLU A 295 48.03 25.44 1.65
C GLU A 295 48.43 24.19 0.86
N GLU A 296 49.67 24.23 0.39
CA GLU A 296 50.47 23.11 -0.15
C GLU A 296 50.65 22.07 0.96
N ILE A 297 50.17 20.86 0.71
CA ILE A 297 50.54 19.69 1.53
C ILE A 297 51.67 18.95 0.77
N GLU A 298 52.87 19.04 1.32
CA GLU A 298 54.08 18.32 0.92
C GLU A 298 53.82 16.80 0.95
N ASP A 299 54.13 16.20 -0.19
CA ASP A 299 54.22 14.78 -0.43
C ASP A 299 55.53 14.24 0.15
N THR A 300 55.48 13.50 1.25
CA THR A 300 56.59 12.71 1.73
C THR A 300 56.26 11.23 1.66
N ALA A 301 56.73 10.58 0.62
CA ALA A 301 56.81 9.14 0.49
C ALA A 301 57.83 8.55 1.52
N PRO A 302 57.55 7.45 2.21
CA PRO A 302 58.58 6.68 2.86
C PRO A 302 59.08 5.53 1.96
N ALA A 303 60.39 5.48 1.89
CA ALA A 303 61.22 4.55 1.20
C ALA A 303 61.05 3.07 1.59
N ASP A 304 61.13 2.28 0.58
CA ASP A 304 61.58 0.90 0.43
C ASP A 304 62.42 0.35 1.59
N LYS A 305 61.97 -0.76 2.19
CA LYS A 305 62.86 -1.69 2.92
C LYS A 305 62.54 -3.14 2.58
N ALA A 306 63.50 -3.68 1.91
CA ALA A 306 63.81 -5.06 1.55
C ALA A 306 63.33 -6.17 2.52
N GLN A 307 62.92 -7.29 1.94
CA GLN A 307 62.85 -8.62 2.53
C GLN A 307 64.24 -9.12 2.98
N PRO A 308 64.29 -10.06 3.88
CA PRO A 308 65.10 -11.23 3.68
C PRO A 308 64.31 -12.55 3.86
N THR A 309 64.69 -13.45 2.99
CA THR A 309 64.51 -14.90 2.97
C THR A 309 65.00 -15.61 4.24
N ALA A 310 64.19 -16.52 4.76
CA ALA A 310 64.51 -17.89 5.16
C ALA A 310 63.22 -18.66 5.44
#